data_fd67a249acad7bbfa303093d095cb05a
#
_entry.id   fd67a249acad7bbfa303093d095cb05a
#
_cell.length_a   1.000
_cell.length_b   1.000
_cell.length_c   1.000
_cell.angle_alpha   90.00
_cell.angle_beta   90.00
_cell.angle_gamma   90.00
#
_symmetry.space_group_name_H-M   'P 1'
#
loop_
_entity.id
_entity.type
_entity.pdbx_description
1 polymer ?
#
loop_
_entity_poly.entity_id
_entity_poly.type
_entity_poly.pdbx_seq_one_letter_code
_entity_poly.pdbx_strand_id
1 'polypeptide(L)'
;MKRALALFFALMMLFSTALAEDAVVTESAEEEEEFTDTTGFTPIPWDAEVMPYAPHEECYLPDNAGYHDDSLDIRIETFRRDDTNVMAIYVTVADASQIRTGIAGTWRNKRTAPVSQTLQKYGGVLGINGDYYTYHSQGIVVRNTEQIRFNPVAGRETLIIDENGDFTILSPTTKEAFNNFEGTVVHAFCFGPGLVIDGEPLTDLSTVTMDNGKGKKTQRMAIGQLGHLSYLILTCEGPENEGSVGFDLLQMAALCKELGCINAYNLDGGSSSTVAMRGEKINATSSNKVRSVSDIIFFATLVP
;
A
#
# COMPACT_ATOMS: atom_id res chain seq x y z
N MET A 1 -44.06 36.86 -48.34
CA MET A 1 -45.54 36.84 -48.29
C MET A 1 -46.01 36.53 -46.90
N LYS A 2 -46.70 37.52 -46.30
CA LYS A 2 -47.78 37.43 -45.30
C LYS A 2 -47.42 36.79 -43.94
N ARG A 3 -47.25 37.69 -42.91
CA ARG A 3 -48.23 38.34 -41.99
C ARG A 3 -48.46 37.46 -40.78
N ALA A 4 -47.96 37.81 -39.56
CA ALA A 4 -48.52 38.78 -38.59
C ALA A 4 -49.77 38.18 -37.88
N LEU A 5 -49.74 38.06 -36.56
CA LEU A 5 -50.65 38.78 -35.69
C LEU A 5 -50.26 38.65 -34.22
N ALA A 6 -50.10 39.80 -33.60
CA ALA A 6 -50.02 40.00 -32.14
C ALA A 6 -51.44 40.16 -31.58
N LEU A 7 -51.62 40.01 -30.25
CA LEU A 7 -52.52 40.79 -29.35
C LEU A 7 -52.30 40.24 -27.93
N PHE A 8 -51.67 41.00 -26.97
CA PHE A 8 -52.30 42.00 -26.09
C PHE A 8 -53.41 41.46 -25.20
N PHE A 9 -53.14 41.33 -23.90
CA PHE A 9 -54.00 41.97 -22.90
C PHE A 9 -53.18 42.25 -21.62
N ALA A 10 -53.42 43.49 -21.16
CA ALA A 10 -52.76 44.18 -20.07
C ALA A 10 -53.53 44.08 -18.74
N LEU A 11 -52.83 44.34 -17.65
CA LEU A 11 -53.24 45.12 -16.49
C LEU A 11 -54.11 44.46 -15.41
N MET A 12 -53.56 44.24 -14.22
CA MET A 12 -54.04 44.83 -12.99
C MET A 12 -52.98 44.84 -11.89
N MET A 13 -52.58 46.04 -11.49
CA MET A 13 -51.88 46.30 -10.24
C MET A 13 -52.83 46.12 -9.07
N LEU A 14 -52.36 45.48 -8.01
CA LEU A 14 -52.84 45.75 -6.66
C LEU A 14 -51.64 45.74 -5.71
N PHE A 15 -51.40 46.90 -5.14
CA PHE A 15 -50.49 47.16 -4.02
C PHE A 15 -50.95 46.37 -2.79
N SER A 16 -50.06 45.63 -2.16
CA SER A 16 -50.19 45.27 -0.77
C SER A 16 -48.81 45.38 -0.11
N THR A 17 -48.71 46.36 0.76
CA THR A 17 -47.62 46.55 1.71
C THR A 17 -47.75 45.47 2.80
N ALA A 18 -46.70 44.68 2.99
CA ALA A 18 -46.53 43.91 4.21
C ALA A 18 -45.00 43.76 4.50
N LEU A 19 -44.65 44.45 5.54
CA LEU A 19 -43.66 44.20 6.60
C LEU A 19 -42.49 43.22 6.27
N ALA A 20 -41.29 43.77 6.28
CA ALA A 20 -40.04 43.04 6.40
C ALA A 20 -40.00 42.29 7.75
N GLU A 21 -39.98 40.99 7.67
CA GLU A 21 -39.48 40.15 8.76
C GLU A 21 -38.03 39.78 8.45
N ASP A 22 -37.15 40.15 9.37
CA ASP A 22 -35.73 39.77 9.38
C ASP A 22 -35.64 38.25 9.40
N ALA A 23 -35.31 37.64 8.29
CA ALA A 23 -34.84 36.24 8.25
C ALA A 23 -33.43 36.21 8.82
N VAL A 24 -33.33 35.81 10.06
CA VAL A 24 -32.09 35.37 10.67
C VAL A 24 -31.62 34.12 9.90
N VAL A 25 -30.60 34.30 9.08
CA VAL A 25 -29.84 33.19 8.50
C VAL A 25 -29.11 32.54 9.65
N THR A 26 -29.67 31.46 10.20
CA THR A 26 -28.91 30.55 11.02
C THR A 26 -27.93 29.82 10.09
N GLU A 27 -26.68 30.24 10.14
CA GLU A 27 -25.54 29.48 9.69
C GLU A 27 -25.60 28.15 10.42
N SER A 28 -25.99 27.08 9.73
CA SER A 28 -25.82 25.72 10.23
C SER A 28 -24.32 25.48 10.30
N ALA A 29 -23.77 25.48 11.50
CA ALA A 29 -22.47 24.89 11.75
C ALA A 29 -22.56 23.44 11.24
N GLU A 30 -21.81 23.13 10.17
CA GLU A 30 -21.50 21.77 9.85
C GLU A 30 -20.72 21.25 11.07
N GLU A 31 -21.35 20.39 11.86
CA GLU A 31 -20.66 19.59 12.87
C GLU A 31 -19.68 18.71 12.05
N GLU A 32 -18.39 19.07 12.08
CA GLU A 32 -17.33 18.13 11.75
C GLU A 32 -17.57 16.92 12.66
N GLU A 33 -18.04 15.81 12.09
CA GLU A 33 -18.05 14.53 12.78
C GLU A 33 -16.59 14.22 13.13
N GLU A 34 -16.22 14.52 14.38
CA GLU A 34 -14.96 14.10 14.98
C GLU A 34 -14.95 12.57 14.93
N PHE A 35 -14.15 12.03 14.00
CA PHE A 35 -13.97 10.59 13.86
C PHE A 35 -13.39 10.07 15.18
N THR A 36 -14.28 9.61 16.06
CA THR A 36 -13.87 9.01 17.32
C THR A 36 -13.21 7.68 17.00
N ASP A 37 -11.87 7.65 17.14
CA ASP A 37 -11.09 6.43 17.14
C ASP A 37 -11.72 5.42 18.13
N THR A 38 -12.31 4.38 17.58
CA THR A 38 -12.99 3.33 18.36
C THR A 38 -12.00 2.27 18.85
N THR A 39 -10.73 2.33 18.45
CA THR A 39 -9.72 1.33 18.80
C THR A 39 -9.09 1.57 20.17
N GLY A 40 -9.12 2.80 20.68
CA GLY A 40 -8.48 3.20 21.93
C GLY A 40 -6.96 3.35 21.84
N PHE A 41 -6.37 3.20 20.65
CA PHE A 41 -4.94 3.43 20.40
C PHE A 41 -4.70 4.83 19.85
N THR A 42 -3.54 5.39 20.13
CA THR A 42 -3.11 6.66 19.54
C THR A 42 -2.39 6.38 18.22
N PRO A 43 -2.88 6.89 17.06
CA PRO A 43 -2.22 6.73 15.78
C PRO A 43 -0.78 7.27 15.79
N ILE A 44 0.10 6.62 15.01
CA ILE A 44 1.48 7.07 14.86
C ILE A 44 1.51 8.24 13.88
N PRO A 45 2.00 9.44 14.25
CA PRO A 45 2.15 10.55 13.31
C PRO A 45 2.94 10.16 12.06
N TRP A 46 2.48 10.57 10.87
CA TRP A 46 3.13 10.17 9.60
C TRP A 46 4.57 10.66 9.49
N ASP A 47 4.93 11.75 10.15
CA ASP A 47 6.27 12.33 10.21
C ASP A 47 7.16 11.73 11.32
N ALA A 48 6.68 10.75 12.07
CA ALA A 48 7.49 10.07 13.08
C ALA A 48 8.70 9.38 12.44
N GLU A 49 9.91 9.76 12.87
CA GLU A 49 11.16 9.18 12.37
C GLU A 49 11.46 7.80 12.96
N VAL A 50 10.97 7.53 14.17
CA VAL A 50 11.10 6.24 14.87
C VAL A 50 9.75 5.93 15.50
N MET A 51 9.37 4.67 15.52
CA MET A 51 8.10 4.25 16.12
C MET A 51 8.09 4.54 17.63
N PRO A 52 6.94 4.99 18.18
CA PRO A 52 6.84 5.38 19.57
C PRO A 52 7.04 4.22 20.55
N TYR A 53 6.70 3.01 20.10
CA TYR A 53 6.78 1.80 20.92
C TYR A 53 7.66 0.76 20.24
N ALA A 54 8.47 0.08 21.02
CA ALA A 54 9.28 -1.03 20.53
C ALA A 54 8.44 -2.33 20.51
N PRO A 55 8.73 -3.27 19.61
CA PRO A 55 8.10 -4.58 19.67
C PRO A 55 8.36 -5.31 21.02
N HIS A 56 7.34 -5.93 21.57
CA HIS A 56 7.43 -6.70 22.80
C HIS A 56 7.94 -8.10 22.50
N GLU A 57 9.02 -8.51 23.17
CA GLU A 57 9.67 -9.79 22.91
C GLU A 57 8.78 -10.99 23.19
N GLU A 58 7.94 -10.90 24.21
CA GLU A 58 6.96 -11.93 24.61
C GLU A 58 5.79 -12.09 23.64
N CYS A 59 5.54 -11.09 22.77
CA CYS A 59 4.48 -11.10 21.76
C CYS A 59 4.88 -11.85 20.48
N TYR A 60 6.17 -12.16 20.31
CA TYR A 60 6.61 -12.97 19.19
C TYR A 60 6.28 -14.45 19.40
N LEU A 61 5.63 -15.05 18.42
CA LEU A 61 5.29 -16.46 18.46
C LEU A 61 6.54 -17.35 18.24
N PRO A 62 6.56 -18.56 18.79
CA PRO A 62 7.65 -19.50 18.60
C PRO A 62 7.95 -19.76 17.11
N ASP A 63 9.19 -20.13 16.78
CA ASP A 63 9.63 -20.54 15.43
C ASP A 63 9.34 -19.49 14.34
N ASN A 64 9.30 -18.21 14.71
CA ASN A 64 8.91 -17.12 13.84
C ASN A 64 7.52 -17.29 13.19
N ALA A 65 6.58 -17.93 13.89
CA ALA A 65 5.23 -18.16 13.39
C ALA A 65 4.40 -16.86 13.32
N GLY A 66 4.86 -15.79 13.95
CA GLY A 66 4.19 -14.48 13.89
C GLY A 66 4.47 -13.59 15.09
N TYR A 67 3.55 -12.64 15.29
CA TYR A 67 3.54 -11.69 16.41
C TYR A 67 2.09 -11.36 16.77
N HIS A 68 1.78 -11.24 18.04
CA HIS A 68 0.44 -10.91 18.48
C HIS A 68 0.47 -10.00 19.71
N ASP A 69 -0.10 -8.79 19.58
CA ASP A 69 -0.47 -7.90 20.68
C ASP A 69 -1.86 -7.32 20.44
N ASP A 70 -2.31 -6.42 21.31
CA ASP A 70 -3.67 -5.86 21.24
C ASP A 70 -3.90 -4.97 19.99
N SER A 71 -2.83 -4.54 19.29
CA SER A 71 -2.91 -3.66 18.13
C SER A 71 -2.47 -4.29 16.81
N LEU A 72 -1.74 -5.42 16.86
CA LEU A 72 -1.11 -6.01 15.70
C LEU A 72 -1.14 -7.53 15.79
N ASP A 73 -1.73 -8.16 14.77
CA ASP A 73 -1.71 -9.61 14.61
C ASP A 73 -0.96 -9.98 13.32
N ILE A 74 0.08 -10.80 13.45
CA ILE A 74 0.88 -11.31 12.34
C ILE A 74 0.91 -12.83 12.44
N ARG A 75 0.47 -13.52 11.38
CA ARG A 75 0.51 -14.96 11.26
C ARG A 75 1.27 -15.36 10.00
N ILE A 76 2.26 -16.23 10.16
CA ILE A 76 3.14 -16.69 9.08
C ILE A 76 2.84 -18.16 8.77
N GLU A 77 2.56 -18.44 7.51
CA GLU A 77 2.35 -19.78 6.98
C GLU A 77 3.38 -20.08 5.89
N THR A 78 3.90 -21.30 5.90
CA THR A 78 4.78 -21.82 4.85
C THR A 78 4.18 -23.08 4.25
N PHE A 79 4.16 -23.14 2.92
CA PHE A 79 3.61 -24.28 2.19
C PHE A 79 4.29 -24.45 0.83
N ARG A 80 4.00 -25.55 0.16
CA ARG A 80 4.46 -25.78 -1.22
C ARG A 80 3.35 -25.55 -2.22
N ARG A 81 3.71 -24.88 -3.32
CA ARG A 81 2.84 -24.68 -4.48
C ARG A 81 3.69 -24.75 -5.76
N ASP A 82 3.23 -25.52 -6.77
CA ASP A 82 3.89 -25.63 -8.08
C ASP A 82 5.42 -25.83 -7.96
N ASP A 83 5.84 -26.81 -7.18
CA ASP A 83 7.25 -27.13 -6.89
C ASP A 83 8.06 -25.95 -6.33
N THR A 84 7.43 -25.05 -5.59
CA THR A 84 8.05 -23.87 -5.00
C THR A 84 7.63 -23.73 -3.53
N ASN A 85 8.57 -23.42 -2.65
CA ASN A 85 8.28 -23.05 -1.28
C ASN A 85 7.75 -21.62 -1.24
N VAL A 86 6.66 -21.42 -0.51
CA VAL A 86 5.94 -20.16 -0.39
C VAL A 86 5.80 -19.79 1.07
N MET A 87 5.95 -18.52 1.37
CA MET A 87 5.63 -17.93 2.67
C MET A 87 4.54 -16.89 2.47
N ALA A 88 3.39 -17.10 3.13
CA ALA A 88 2.29 -16.19 3.23
C ALA A 88 2.23 -15.61 4.64
N ILE A 89 2.16 -14.29 4.75
CA ILE A 89 2.13 -13.57 6.02
C ILE A 89 0.87 -12.72 6.03
N TYR A 90 -0.03 -13.06 6.93
CA TYR A 90 -1.27 -12.34 7.18
C TYR A 90 -1.03 -11.33 8.28
N VAL A 91 -1.40 -10.09 8.02
CA VAL A 91 -1.22 -8.97 8.95
C VAL A 91 -2.54 -8.26 9.14
N THR A 92 -2.97 -8.11 10.39
CA THR A 92 -4.11 -7.25 10.76
C THR A 92 -3.61 -6.19 11.72
N VAL A 93 -3.95 -4.95 11.46
CA VAL A 93 -3.58 -3.79 12.27
C VAL A 93 -4.81 -3.14 12.88
N ALA A 94 -4.68 -2.47 14.01
CA ALA A 94 -5.75 -1.71 14.63
C ALA A 94 -5.96 -0.35 13.95
N ASP A 95 -4.89 0.23 13.36
CA ASP A 95 -4.90 1.54 12.73
C ASP A 95 -3.99 1.59 11.51
N ALA A 96 -4.38 2.35 10.49
CA ALA A 96 -3.63 2.51 9.24
C ALA A 96 -2.19 3.03 9.45
N SER A 97 -1.97 3.83 10.50
CA SER A 97 -0.65 4.38 10.83
C SER A 97 0.40 3.33 11.21
N GLN A 98 -0.01 2.07 11.41
CA GLN A 98 0.91 0.96 11.68
C GLN A 98 1.61 0.42 10.43
N ILE A 99 1.08 0.68 9.20
CA ILE A 99 1.77 0.38 7.96
C ILE A 99 2.68 1.54 7.56
N ARG A 100 3.98 1.32 7.54
CA ARG A 100 5.01 2.35 7.43
C ARG A 100 6.03 2.04 6.36
N THR A 101 6.79 3.07 5.99
CA THR A 101 7.98 2.91 5.17
C THR A 101 9.20 3.47 5.87
N GLY A 102 10.34 2.78 5.71
CA GLY A 102 11.62 3.18 6.25
C GLY A 102 12.71 3.18 5.19
N ILE A 103 13.71 4.05 5.33
CA ILE A 103 14.83 4.17 4.39
C ILE A 103 16.16 3.91 5.08
N ALA A 104 17.09 3.33 4.32
CA ALA A 104 18.44 3.03 4.81
C ALA A 104 19.28 4.28 5.08
N GLY A 105 18.98 5.39 4.39
CA GLY A 105 19.69 6.66 4.51
C GLY A 105 18.77 7.85 4.61
N THR A 106 18.81 8.71 3.61
CA THR A 106 17.88 9.81 3.37
C THR A 106 17.32 9.71 1.96
N TRP A 107 16.18 10.34 1.70
CA TRP A 107 15.58 10.35 0.37
C TRP A 107 16.52 10.90 -0.73
N ARG A 108 17.51 11.69 -0.38
CA ARG A 108 18.47 12.32 -1.31
C ARG A 108 19.69 11.46 -1.61
N ASN A 109 20.02 10.50 -0.76
CA ASN A 109 21.15 9.60 -0.98
C ASN A 109 20.67 8.19 -1.32
N LYS A 110 21.47 7.49 -2.12
CA LYS A 110 21.19 6.12 -2.56
C LYS A 110 21.79 5.07 -1.61
N ARG A 111 21.83 5.36 -0.29
CA ARG A 111 22.30 4.36 0.65
C ARG A 111 21.35 3.18 0.70
N THR A 112 21.92 2.01 0.88
CA THR A 112 21.21 0.77 1.05
C THR A 112 21.65 0.09 2.34
N ALA A 113 20.75 -0.68 2.95
CA ALA A 113 21.03 -1.51 4.12
C ALA A 113 20.19 -2.80 4.06
N PRO A 114 20.53 -3.83 4.82
CA PRO A 114 19.65 -4.98 5.05
C PRO A 114 18.29 -4.55 5.57
N VAL A 115 17.22 -5.25 5.16
CA VAL A 115 15.86 -5.00 5.65
C VAL A 115 15.83 -5.05 7.18
N SER A 116 16.46 -6.07 7.79
CA SER A 116 16.51 -6.22 9.25
C SER A 116 17.16 -5.05 9.96
N GLN A 117 18.24 -4.49 9.41
CA GLN A 117 18.92 -3.34 10.00
C GLN A 117 18.05 -2.07 9.91
N THR A 118 17.38 -1.87 8.77
CA THR A 118 16.46 -0.73 8.60
C THR A 118 15.25 -0.89 9.51
N LEU A 119 14.69 -2.10 9.62
CA LEU A 119 13.57 -2.41 10.52
C LEU A 119 13.91 -2.08 11.99
N GLN A 120 15.07 -2.51 12.47
CA GLN A 120 15.54 -2.18 13.83
C GLN A 120 15.69 -0.68 14.05
N LYS A 121 16.23 0.04 13.04
CA LYS A 121 16.38 1.51 13.10
C LYS A 121 15.06 2.21 13.37
N TYR A 122 13.96 1.72 12.78
CA TYR A 122 12.64 2.32 12.91
C TYR A 122 11.80 1.74 14.05
N GLY A 123 12.21 0.65 14.68
CA GLY A 123 11.44 -0.01 15.75
C GLY A 123 10.23 -0.78 15.25
N GLY A 124 10.28 -1.32 14.02
CA GLY A 124 9.18 -2.11 13.47
C GLY A 124 9.21 -3.56 13.92
N VAL A 125 8.04 -4.22 13.87
CA VAL A 125 7.83 -5.63 14.23
C VAL A 125 8.23 -6.56 13.09
N LEU A 126 7.68 -6.32 11.90
CA LEU A 126 7.93 -7.09 10.68
C LEU A 126 8.19 -6.12 9.53
N GLY A 127 9.19 -6.42 8.70
CA GLY A 127 9.52 -5.60 7.54
C GLY A 127 9.84 -6.43 6.30
N ILE A 128 9.52 -5.86 5.14
CA ILE A 128 9.85 -6.40 3.82
C ILE A 128 10.58 -5.35 2.99
N ASN A 129 11.25 -5.79 1.92
CA ASN A 129 11.82 -4.83 0.97
C ASN A 129 10.75 -4.00 0.27
N GLY A 130 11.12 -2.78 -0.11
CA GLY A 130 10.30 -1.88 -0.91
C GLY A 130 10.41 -2.13 -2.42
N ASP A 131 10.29 -1.05 -3.20
CA ASP A 131 10.09 -1.06 -4.66
C ASP A 131 11.30 -0.68 -5.50
N TYR A 132 12.51 -0.67 -4.92
CA TYR A 132 13.73 -0.37 -5.69
C TYR A 132 13.78 1.06 -6.29
N TYR A 133 13.07 2.02 -5.69
CA TYR A 133 12.83 3.35 -6.25
C TYR A 133 14.12 4.14 -6.56
N THR A 134 15.21 3.93 -5.84
CA THR A 134 16.47 4.70 -6.02
C THR A 134 17.19 4.38 -7.33
N TYR A 135 16.88 3.26 -7.96
CA TYR A 135 17.47 2.79 -9.21
C TYR A 135 16.63 3.13 -10.44
N HIS A 136 15.46 3.73 -10.23
CA HIS A 136 14.59 4.24 -11.28
C HIS A 136 14.51 5.76 -11.22
N SER A 137 14.25 6.38 -12.39
CA SER A 137 13.95 7.82 -12.48
C SER A 137 12.46 8.09 -12.75
N GLN A 138 11.69 7.06 -13.03
CA GLN A 138 10.27 7.10 -13.38
C GLN A 138 9.42 6.62 -12.21
N GLY A 139 8.12 6.91 -12.31
CA GLY A 139 7.09 6.52 -11.34
C GLY A 139 6.80 7.57 -10.30
N ILE A 140 5.75 7.34 -9.54
CA ILE A 140 5.35 8.15 -8.40
C ILE A 140 5.85 7.46 -7.14
N VAL A 141 6.52 8.21 -6.26
CA VAL A 141 7.07 7.71 -5.00
C VAL A 141 6.65 8.65 -3.88
N VAL A 142 5.81 8.15 -2.99
CA VAL A 142 5.40 8.80 -1.75
C VAL A 142 5.72 7.87 -0.60
N ARG A 143 6.26 8.38 0.50
CA ARG A 143 6.61 7.61 1.69
C ARG A 143 6.23 8.42 2.94
N ASN A 144 5.35 7.86 3.77
CA ASN A 144 4.82 8.53 4.97
C ASN A 144 4.35 9.97 4.66
N THR A 145 3.53 10.14 3.63
CA THR A 145 3.01 11.41 3.07
C THR A 145 4.04 12.31 2.37
N GLU A 146 5.35 12.05 2.48
CA GLU A 146 6.38 12.83 1.77
C GLU A 146 6.46 12.39 0.29
N GLN A 147 6.18 13.30 -0.63
CA GLN A 147 6.34 13.07 -2.07
C GLN A 147 7.81 13.22 -2.49
N ILE A 148 8.45 12.09 -2.75
CA ILE A 148 9.87 12.01 -3.11
C ILE A 148 10.09 12.17 -4.60
N ARG A 149 9.16 11.63 -5.40
CA ARG A 149 9.20 11.69 -6.87
C ARG A 149 7.81 11.79 -7.44
N PHE A 150 7.67 12.61 -8.47
CA PHE A 150 6.47 12.69 -9.28
C PHE A 150 6.85 12.68 -10.76
N ASN A 151 6.93 11.49 -11.34
CA ASN A 151 7.24 11.28 -12.75
C ASN A 151 6.39 10.12 -13.31
N PRO A 152 5.04 10.30 -13.38
CA PRO A 152 4.14 9.23 -13.80
C PRO A 152 4.42 8.75 -15.21
N VAL A 153 4.29 7.45 -15.42
CA VAL A 153 4.46 6.80 -16.72
C VAL A 153 3.33 5.80 -16.89
N ALA A 154 2.53 5.96 -17.93
CA ALA A 154 1.30 5.18 -18.16
C ALA A 154 1.51 3.65 -18.16
N GLY A 155 2.68 3.19 -18.60
CA GLY A 155 3.01 1.77 -18.61
C GLY A 155 3.56 1.22 -17.28
N ARG A 156 3.63 2.04 -16.22
CA ARG A 156 4.12 1.64 -14.90
C ARG A 156 3.01 1.88 -13.89
N GLU A 157 2.32 0.83 -13.50
CA GLU A 157 1.26 0.89 -12.51
C GLU A 157 1.80 1.35 -11.15
N THR A 158 0.96 2.05 -10.40
CA THR A 158 1.32 2.58 -9.08
C THR A 158 0.36 2.07 -8.02
N LEU A 159 0.88 1.43 -6.98
CA LEU A 159 0.13 1.15 -5.76
C LEU A 159 0.10 2.43 -4.92
N ILE A 160 -1.10 2.88 -4.56
CA ILE A 160 -1.36 3.88 -3.53
C ILE A 160 -1.85 3.16 -2.26
N ILE A 161 -1.34 3.58 -1.11
CA ILE A 161 -1.91 3.28 0.20
C ILE A 161 -2.32 4.61 0.79
N ASP A 162 -3.60 4.76 1.14
CA ASP A 162 -4.16 6.00 1.66
C ASP A 162 -4.11 6.09 3.20
N GLU A 163 -4.68 7.16 3.75
CA GLU A 163 -4.76 7.42 5.20
C GLU A 163 -5.58 6.39 5.98
N ASN A 164 -6.45 5.65 5.30
CA ASN A 164 -7.25 4.57 5.87
C ASN A 164 -6.54 3.20 5.78
N GLY A 165 -5.34 3.17 5.15
CA GLY A 165 -4.61 1.94 4.88
C GLY A 165 -5.15 1.16 3.69
N ASP A 166 -6.06 1.74 2.91
CA ASP A 166 -6.67 1.07 1.76
C ASP A 166 -5.78 1.18 0.51
N PHE A 167 -5.80 0.10 -0.28
CA PHE A 167 -4.98 -0.05 -1.47
C PHE A 167 -5.74 0.31 -2.73
N THR A 168 -5.19 1.23 -3.51
CA THR A 168 -5.65 1.52 -4.88
C THR A 168 -4.50 1.34 -5.85
N ILE A 169 -4.73 0.64 -6.95
CA ILE A 169 -3.73 0.46 -8.01
C ILE A 169 -4.13 1.30 -9.22
N LEU A 170 -3.34 2.34 -9.50
CA LEU A 170 -3.53 3.17 -10.69
C LEU A 170 -3.04 2.42 -11.93
N SER A 171 -3.95 2.06 -12.82
CA SER A 171 -3.68 1.42 -14.11
C SER A 171 -4.58 2.02 -15.20
N PRO A 172 -4.06 2.88 -16.08
CA PRO A 172 -2.68 3.37 -16.18
C PRO A 172 -2.34 4.44 -15.14
N THR A 173 -1.05 4.55 -14.79
CA THR A 173 -0.56 5.65 -13.97
C THR A 173 -0.36 6.91 -14.82
N THR A 174 -1.25 7.87 -14.67
CA THR A 174 -1.17 9.18 -15.29
C THR A 174 -1.15 10.28 -14.23
N LYS A 175 -0.72 11.48 -14.62
CA LYS A 175 -0.80 12.65 -13.73
C LYS A 175 -2.25 12.95 -13.33
N GLU A 176 -3.17 12.81 -14.27
CA GLU A 176 -4.59 13.05 -14.07
C GLU A 176 -5.18 12.02 -13.09
N ALA A 177 -4.92 10.74 -13.30
CA ALA A 177 -5.40 9.67 -12.41
C ALA A 177 -4.92 9.88 -10.97
N PHE A 178 -3.66 10.26 -10.78
CA PHE A 178 -3.12 10.54 -9.46
C PHE A 178 -3.72 11.80 -8.82
N ASN A 179 -3.90 12.88 -9.59
CA ASN A 179 -4.46 14.12 -9.06
C ASN A 179 -5.97 14.03 -8.78
N ASN A 180 -6.66 13.08 -9.38
CA ASN A 180 -8.09 12.82 -9.16
C ASN A 180 -8.31 11.73 -8.08
N PHE A 181 -7.23 11.21 -7.47
CA PHE A 181 -7.37 10.30 -6.34
C PHE A 181 -8.00 11.06 -5.17
N GLU A 182 -9.05 10.49 -4.61
CA GLU A 182 -9.75 11.02 -3.45
C GLU A 182 -9.11 10.45 -2.17
N GLY A 183 -8.76 11.31 -1.22
CA GLY A 183 -8.07 10.95 0.00
C GLY A 183 -6.59 11.35 0.02
N THR A 184 -5.93 11.11 1.15
CA THR A 184 -4.52 11.42 1.37
C THR A 184 -3.65 10.25 0.94
N VAL A 185 -2.73 10.47 0.00
CA VAL A 185 -1.73 9.47 -0.38
C VAL A 185 -0.65 9.38 0.69
N VAL A 186 -0.65 8.31 1.48
CA VAL A 186 0.37 8.06 2.50
C VAL A 186 1.60 7.40 1.90
N HIS A 187 1.38 6.39 1.05
CA HIS A 187 2.46 5.74 0.32
C HIS A 187 2.10 5.58 -1.15
N ALA A 188 3.10 5.66 -2.03
CA ALA A 188 2.97 5.29 -3.44
C ALA A 188 4.20 4.52 -3.90
N PHE A 189 3.98 3.32 -4.45
CA PHE A 189 5.02 2.40 -4.95
C PHE A 189 4.91 2.26 -6.46
N CYS A 190 6.05 2.18 -7.13
CA CYS A 190 6.10 2.22 -8.59
C CYS A 190 6.89 1.07 -9.25
N PHE A 191 7.02 -0.07 -8.57
CA PHE A 191 7.69 -1.25 -9.15
C PHE A 191 6.76 -1.98 -10.12
N GLY A 192 5.67 -2.57 -9.62
CA GLY A 192 4.62 -3.22 -10.40
C GLY A 192 4.99 -4.58 -11.02
N PRO A 193 4.06 -5.15 -11.73
CA PRO A 193 2.70 -4.68 -11.97
C PRO A 193 1.75 -4.91 -10.79
N GLY A 194 0.50 -4.42 -10.92
CA GLY A 194 -0.64 -4.94 -10.16
C GLY A 194 -0.82 -6.42 -10.45
N LEU A 195 -0.97 -7.21 -9.41
CA LEU A 195 -1.20 -8.66 -9.51
C LEU A 195 -2.69 -9.00 -9.41
N VAL A 196 -3.40 -8.27 -8.56
CA VAL A 196 -4.86 -8.29 -8.44
C VAL A 196 -5.32 -6.84 -8.35
N ILE A 197 -6.28 -6.45 -9.16
CA ILE A 197 -6.86 -5.10 -9.17
C ILE A 197 -8.38 -5.26 -9.04
N ASP A 198 -8.98 -4.69 -7.99
CA ASP A 198 -10.40 -4.76 -7.70
C ASP A 198 -10.97 -6.20 -7.76
N GLY A 199 -10.18 -7.14 -7.25
CA GLY A 199 -10.52 -8.55 -7.22
C GLY A 199 -10.21 -9.32 -8.50
N GLU A 200 -9.76 -8.68 -9.58
CA GLU A 200 -9.43 -9.34 -10.84
C GLU A 200 -7.92 -9.61 -10.93
N PRO A 201 -7.50 -10.87 -11.09
CA PRO A 201 -6.09 -11.21 -11.17
C PRO A 201 -5.51 -10.89 -12.55
N LEU A 202 -4.22 -10.57 -12.60
CA LEU A 202 -3.45 -10.46 -13.84
C LEU A 202 -3.46 -11.81 -14.57
N THR A 203 -3.97 -11.84 -15.79
CA THR A 203 -4.07 -13.05 -16.63
C THR A 203 -3.27 -12.99 -17.92
N ASP A 204 -2.80 -11.82 -18.32
CA ASP A 204 -2.05 -11.61 -19.57
C ASP A 204 -0.79 -10.79 -19.36
N LEU A 205 0.38 -11.42 -19.53
CA LEU A 205 1.68 -10.76 -19.47
C LEU A 205 1.93 -9.76 -20.60
N SER A 206 1.19 -9.81 -21.70
CA SER A 206 1.35 -8.86 -22.79
C SER A 206 0.98 -7.44 -22.38
N THR A 207 0.07 -7.29 -21.41
CA THR A 207 -0.33 -5.99 -20.86
C THR A 207 0.74 -5.36 -19.96
N VAL A 208 1.68 -6.17 -19.45
CA VAL A 208 2.76 -5.71 -18.57
C VAL A 208 3.87 -5.11 -19.41
N THR A 209 4.03 -3.79 -19.36
CA THR A 209 5.03 -3.06 -20.17
C THR A 209 6.44 -3.14 -19.60
N MET A 210 6.57 -3.38 -18.30
CA MET A 210 7.87 -3.47 -17.64
C MET A 210 8.46 -4.88 -17.78
N ASP A 211 9.69 -4.93 -18.29
CA ASP A 211 10.46 -6.18 -18.35
C ASP A 211 11.21 -6.43 -17.02
N ASN A 212 10.46 -6.78 -15.99
CA ASN A 212 11.02 -7.23 -14.71
C ASN A 212 11.11 -8.76 -14.66
N GLY A 213 11.44 -9.39 -15.79
CA GLY A 213 11.42 -10.85 -15.90
C GLY A 213 10.02 -11.42 -15.70
N LYS A 214 8.99 -10.76 -16.24
CA LYS A 214 7.57 -11.06 -16.02
C LYS A 214 7.17 -12.51 -16.25
N GLY A 215 7.65 -13.12 -17.30
CA GLY A 215 7.42 -14.55 -17.62
C GLY A 215 8.49 -15.49 -17.04
N LYS A 216 9.48 -14.98 -16.35
CA LYS A 216 10.55 -15.78 -15.75
C LYS A 216 10.15 -16.27 -14.38
N LYS A 217 10.31 -17.58 -14.14
CA LYS A 217 10.18 -18.15 -12.80
C LYS A 217 11.39 -17.73 -11.94
N THR A 218 11.11 -17.06 -10.85
CA THR A 218 12.13 -16.53 -9.94
C THR A 218 11.52 -16.30 -8.57
N GLN A 219 12.35 -15.93 -7.61
CA GLN A 219 11.88 -15.45 -6.32
C GLN A 219 11.07 -14.18 -6.48
N ARG A 220 9.91 -14.09 -5.81
CA ARG A 220 8.97 -12.96 -5.89
C ARG A 220 8.60 -12.44 -4.51
N MET A 221 8.20 -11.17 -4.48
CA MET A 221 7.63 -10.50 -3.32
C MET A 221 6.40 -9.73 -3.78
N ALA A 222 5.31 -9.86 -3.04
CA ALA A 222 4.09 -9.09 -3.25
C ALA A 222 3.53 -8.62 -1.90
N ILE A 223 2.80 -7.51 -1.95
CA ILE A 223 1.94 -7.04 -0.87
C ILE A 223 0.52 -6.93 -1.41
N GLY A 224 -0.48 -7.35 -0.63
CA GLY A 224 -1.89 -7.29 -1.00
C GLY A 224 -2.75 -6.87 0.17
N GLN A 225 -3.95 -6.42 -0.14
CA GLN A 225 -5.01 -6.12 0.81
C GLN A 225 -6.10 -7.18 0.71
N LEU A 226 -6.46 -7.75 1.86
CA LEU A 226 -7.53 -8.75 2.02
C LEU A 226 -8.87 -8.11 2.37
N GLY A 227 -8.82 -6.96 3.03
CA GLY A 227 -9.93 -6.16 3.52
C GLY A 227 -9.40 -4.95 4.27
N HIS A 228 -10.28 -4.13 4.81
CA HIS A 228 -9.88 -2.97 5.59
C HIS A 228 -8.92 -3.38 6.73
N LEU A 229 -7.76 -2.71 6.82
CA LEU A 229 -6.70 -2.95 7.81
C LEU A 229 -6.20 -4.41 7.87
N SER A 230 -6.40 -5.18 6.80
CA SER A 230 -5.98 -6.58 6.70
C SER A 230 -5.18 -6.81 5.41
N TYR A 231 -3.95 -7.31 5.57
CA TYR A 231 -2.97 -7.40 4.49
C TYR A 231 -2.38 -8.80 4.35
N LEU A 232 -1.90 -9.09 3.15
CA LEU A 232 -1.12 -10.27 2.82
C LEU A 232 0.25 -9.85 2.29
N ILE A 233 1.32 -10.41 2.85
CA ILE A 233 2.62 -10.42 2.23
C ILE A 233 2.85 -11.82 1.68
N LEU A 234 3.18 -11.91 0.40
CA LEU A 234 3.42 -13.18 -0.26
C LEU A 234 4.82 -13.20 -0.85
N THR A 235 5.64 -14.16 -0.46
CA THR A 235 6.95 -14.38 -1.07
C THR A 235 7.14 -15.85 -1.39
N CYS A 236 7.84 -16.14 -2.48
CA CYS A 236 8.23 -17.48 -2.86
C CYS A 236 9.74 -17.57 -3.01
N GLU A 237 10.29 -18.76 -2.84
CA GLU A 237 11.67 -19.05 -3.18
C GLU A 237 11.88 -19.05 -4.69
N GLY A 238 13.14 -18.95 -5.11
CA GLY A 238 13.53 -19.03 -6.52
C GLY A 238 14.33 -20.30 -6.83
N PRO A 239 14.69 -20.51 -8.10
CA PRO A 239 15.38 -21.73 -8.54
C PRO A 239 16.81 -21.86 -7.98
N GLU A 240 17.36 -20.84 -7.37
CA GLU A 240 18.62 -20.87 -6.65
C GLU A 240 18.53 -21.57 -5.29
N ASN A 241 17.30 -21.78 -4.79
CA ASN A 241 17.04 -22.52 -3.57
C ASN A 241 16.69 -23.97 -3.95
N GLU A 242 17.39 -24.93 -3.34
CA GLU A 242 17.16 -26.34 -3.62
C GLU A 242 15.70 -26.74 -3.42
N GLY A 243 15.12 -27.37 -4.43
CA GLY A 243 13.74 -27.85 -4.41
C GLY A 243 12.68 -26.81 -4.76
N SER A 244 13.05 -25.58 -5.14
CA SER A 244 12.11 -24.54 -5.61
C SER A 244 12.38 -24.14 -7.05
N VAL A 245 11.33 -23.90 -7.84
CA VAL A 245 11.44 -23.46 -9.23
C VAL A 245 11.11 -21.96 -9.40
N GLY A 246 10.52 -21.34 -8.39
CA GLY A 246 10.07 -19.96 -8.42
C GLY A 246 8.74 -19.75 -9.15
N PHE A 247 8.22 -18.53 -9.11
CA PHE A 247 6.98 -18.14 -9.78
C PHE A 247 7.23 -17.08 -10.85
N ASP A 248 6.44 -17.12 -11.92
CA ASP A 248 6.21 -15.97 -12.78
C ASP A 248 5.11 -15.06 -12.19
N LEU A 249 4.81 -13.94 -12.87
CA LEU A 249 3.83 -12.98 -12.35
C LEU A 249 2.40 -13.52 -12.40
N LEU A 250 2.05 -14.41 -13.35
CA LEU A 250 0.71 -15.00 -13.42
C LEU A 250 0.47 -15.96 -12.25
N GLN A 251 1.48 -16.76 -11.90
CA GLN A 251 1.41 -17.65 -10.73
C GLN A 251 1.28 -16.85 -9.43
N MET A 252 2.03 -15.74 -9.28
CA MET A 252 1.88 -14.84 -8.14
C MET A 252 0.48 -14.22 -8.08
N ALA A 253 -0.04 -13.72 -9.21
CA ALA A 253 -1.37 -13.12 -9.30
C ALA A 253 -2.48 -14.11 -8.94
N ALA A 254 -2.42 -15.33 -9.50
CA ALA A 254 -3.37 -16.38 -9.22
C ALA A 254 -3.38 -16.77 -7.72
N LEU A 255 -2.19 -16.87 -7.11
CA LEU A 255 -2.09 -17.21 -5.71
C LEU A 255 -2.54 -16.06 -4.78
N CYS A 256 -2.20 -14.80 -5.10
CA CYS A 256 -2.74 -13.64 -4.37
C CYS A 256 -4.29 -13.63 -4.40
N LYS A 257 -4.89 -13.90 -5.56
CA LYS A 257 -6.36 -14.00 -5.71
C LYS A 257 -6.92 -15.17 -4.89
N GLU A 258 -6.31 -16.35 -4.98
CA GLU A 258 -6.73 -17.55 -4.23
C GLU A 258 -6.70 -17.32 -2.71
N LEU A 259 -5.69 -16.58 -2.22
CA LEU A 259 -5.53 -16.23 -0.81
C LEU A 259 -6.41 -15.04 -0.37
N GLY A 260 -7.27 -14.52 -1.26
CA GLY A 260 -8.32 -13.57 -0.93
C GLY A 260 -7.97 -12.11 -1.16
N CYS A 261 -6.87 -11.76 -1.84
CA CYS A 261 -6.56 -10.37 -2.12
C CYS A 261 -7.62 -9.70 -2.98
N ILE A 262 -8.04 -8.51 -2.56
CA ILE A 262 -8.85 -7.57 -3.34
C ILE A 262 -7.93 -6.75 -4.26
N ASN A 263 -6.83 -6.23 -3.70
CA ASN A 263 -5.75 -5.60 -4.43
C ASN A 263 -4.41 -6.26 -4.03
N ALA A 264 -3.52 -6.52 -5.00
CA ALA A 264 -2.18 -7.03 -4.74
C ALA A 264 -1.18 -6.45 -5.75
N TYR A 265 0.02 -6.17 -5.28
CA TYR A 265 1.04 -5.48 -6.04
C TYR A 265 2.40 -6.17 -5.93
N ASN A 266 3.09 -6.32 -7.06
CA ASN A 266 4.42 -6.91 -7.13
C ASN A 266 5.49 -5.90 -6.70
N LEU A 267 6.35 -6.32 -5.79
CA LEU A 267 7.52 -5.56 -5.32
C LEU A 267 8.82 -6.13 -5.91
N ASP A 268 9.96 -5.52 -5.56
CA ASP A 268 11.27 -6.00 -6.02
C ASP A 268 11.51 -7.44 -5.58
N GLY A 269 11.87 -8.26 -6.55
CA GLY A 269 12.00 -9.70 -6.43
C GLY A 269 13.46 -10.20 -6.38
N GLY A 270 13.63 -11.48 -6.68
CA GLY A 270 14.95 -12.11 -6.69
C GLY A 270 15.65 -12.04 -5.34
N SER A 271 16.92 -11.68 -5.33
CA SER A 271 17.71 -11.56 -4.10
C SER A 271 17.27 -10.41 -3.17
N SER A 272 16.38 -9.51 -3.64
CA SER A 272 15.81 -8.44 -2.81
C SER A 272 14.66 -8.93 -1.95
N SER A 273 13.95 -10.00 -2.35
CA SER A 273 12.79 -10.55 -1.61
C SER A 273 13.20 -10.95 -0.19
N THR A 274 13.03 -10.04 0.75
CA THR A 274 13.46 -10.23 2.14
C THR A 274 12.31 -9.94 3.07
N VAL A 275 12.07 -10.88 4.00
CA VAL A 275 11.21 -10.70 5.17
C VAL A 275 12.12 -10.68 6.40
N ALA A 276 11.95 -9.67 7.24
CA ALA A 276 12.70 -9.52 8.47
C ALA A 276 11.76 -9.37 9.68
N MET A 277 12.13 -9.99 10.79
CA MET A 277 11.46 -9.92 12.07
C MET A 277 12.50 -10.11 13.18
N ARG A 278 12.34 -9.48 14.34
CA ARG A 278 13.29 -9.58 15.48
C ARG A 278 14.75 -9.29 15.11
N GLY A 279 14.97 -8.38 14.15
CA GLY A 279 16.32 -8.01 13.69
C GLY A 279 16.98 -9.02 12.75
N GLU A 280 16.30 -10.08 12.36
CA GLU A 280 16.82 -11.15 11.50
C GLU A 280 15.99 -11.29 10.23
N LYS A 281 16.62 -11.79 9.16
CA LYS A 281 15.93 -12.25 7.97
C LYS A 281 15.35 -13.64 8.23
N ILE A 282 14.05 -13.82 7.99
CA ILE A 282 13.34 -15.07 8.29
C ILE A 282 12.95 -15.90 7.07
N ASN A 283 13.07 -15.37 5.84
CA ASN A 283 12.83 -16.15 4.62
C ASN A 283 14.12 -16.54 3.92
N ALA A 284 14.08 -17.60 3.12
CA ALA A 284 15.18 -17.96 2.23
C ALA A 284 15.31 -16.95 1.08
N THR A 285 16.53 -16.65 0.64
CA THR A 285 16.82 -15.81 -0.52
C THR A 285 17.78 -16.50 -1.48
N SER A 286 17.70 -16.13 -2.75
CA SER A 286 18.37 -16.77 -3.88
C SER A 286 19.90 -16.88 -3.82
N SER A 287 20.56 -16.31 -2.83
CA SER A 287 22.02 -16.35 -2.74
C SER A 287 22.57 -16.63 -1.36
N ASN A 288 21.72 -16.94 -0.36
CA ASN A 288 22.07 -16.94 1.07
C ASN A 288 22.77 -15.65 1.55
N LYS A 289 22.87 -14.64 0.68
CA LYS A 289 23.42 -13.32 1.02
C LYS A 289 22.29 -12.38 1.36
N VAL A 290 22.47 -11.63 2.42
CA VAL A 290 21.56 -10.56 2.78
C VAL A 290 21.80 -9.41 1.80
N ARG A 291 20.82 -9.14 0.93
CA ARG A 291 20.88 -7.99 0.03
C ARG A 291 20.50 -6.72 0.77
N SER A 292 21.25 -5.66 0.50
CA SER A 292 20.88 -4.31 0.94
C SER A 292 19.90 -3.68 -0.03
N VAL A 293 18.84 -3.06 0.51
CA VAL A 293 17.76 -2.37 -0.22
C VAL A 293 17.70 -0.91 0.19
N SER A 294 17.07 -0.07 -0.62
CA SER A 294 16.98 1.37 -0.36
C SER A 294 15.90 1.72 0.67
N ASP A 295 14.81 0.99 0.63
CA ASP A 295 13.64 1.20 1.48
C ASP A 295 12.95 -0.11 1.85
N ILE A 296 12.15 -0.04 2.89
CA ILE A 296 11.35 -1.14 3.40
C ILE A 296 9.90 -0.69 3.58
N ILE A 297 8.98 -1.64 3.54
CA ILE A 297 7.64 -1.53 4.13
C ILE A 297 7.69 -2.30 5.45
N PHE A 298 7.11 -1.75 6.50
CA PHE A 298 7.10 -2.43 7.79
C PHE A 298 5.83 -2.13 8.59
N PHE A 299 5.55 -2.98 9.56
CA PHE A 299 4.44 -2.87 10.49
C PHE A 299 4.98 -2.60 11.89
N ALA A 300 4.30 -1.68 12.60
CA ALA A 300 4.66 -1.24 13.95
C ALA A 300 3.54 -1.56 14.94
N THR A 301 3.87 -1.72 16.21
CA THR A 301 2.89 -1.84 17.30
C THR A 301 2.42 -0.46 17.77
N LEU A 302 1.19 -0.40 18.32
CA LEU A 302 0.64 0.73 19.07
C LEU A 302 0.56 0.44 20.56
N VAL A 303 1.03 -0.73 21.00
CA VAL A 303 1.07 -1.09 22.42
C VAL A 303 2.31 -0.49 23.07
N PRO A 304 2.14 0.29 24.18
CA PRO A 304 3.22 0.95 24.93
C PRO A 304 4.22 -0.02 25.55
#